data_0a5a734b59c39e60f5c6ac467f79757e
#
_entry.id   0a5a734b59c39e60f5c6ac467f79757e
#
_cell.length_a   1.000
_cell.length_b   1.000
_cell.length_c   1.000
_cell.angle_alpha   90.00
_cell.angle_beta   90.00
_cell.angle_gamma   90.00
#
_symmetry.space_group_name_H-M   'P 1'
#
loop_
_entity.id
_entity.type
_entity.pdbx_description
1 polymer ?
#
loop_
_entity_poly.entity_id
_entity_poly.type
_entity_poly.pdbx_seq_one_letter_code
_entity_poly.pdbx_strand_id
1 'polypeptide(L)'
;MTLEEKIVFFSHEDATDFQKYLREKDCESRINVEHDFSGEPYFEGTIADFLNLINHLIKKEEEEGEEDEDLFLMKKDIEERKAKLEEFINEHTAGDVLRDATPSQMLAQAEKLEATSDEDLKREATDKFVSSLMILATLEDNDLLEGGNDEYILKEVKSADDLRIMYAYTDFPQVSGEELKECNISSHIRTSSVTQYVITTGTDIIYADADELSDYLDNVDVDEEEAGKFIDAIFFKQAIVGKIRELIDGGCSSEKELIDALSAPAFPLEGTNDVISFDITPEYLKVVLADLRKLGLISGKDGKIKNT
;
A
#
# COMPACT_ATOMS: atom_id res chain seq x y z
N MET A 1 -5.61 -17.72 16.89
CA MET A 1 -6.99 -18.17 17.23
C MET A 1 -7.97 -17.39 16.37
N THR A 2 -9.21 -17.81 16.27
CA THR A 2 -10.15 -17.23 15.28
C THR A 2 -10.70 -15.88 15.69
N LEU A 3 -10.73 -15.57 17.00
CA LEU A 3 -11.15 -14.26 17.49
C LEU A 3 -9.99 -13.26 17.66
N GLU A 4 -8.75 -13.71 17.55
CA GLU A 4 -7.58 -12.82 17.47
C GLU A 4 -7.56 -12.12 16.11
N GLU A 5 -7.07 -10.89 16.06
CA GLU A 5 -6.83 -10.13 14.84
C GLU A 5 -5.38 -9.68 14.73
N LYS A 6 -5.00 -9.34 13.50
CA LYS A 6 -3.68 -8.83 13.22
C LYS A 6 -3.77 -7.52 12.47
N ILE A 7 -2.85 -6.61 12.80
CA ILE A 7 -2.62 -5.36 12.07
C ILE A 7 -1.12 -5.14 11.93
N VAL A 8 -0.70 -4.60 10.81
CA VAL A 8 0.70 -4.38 10.45
C VAL A 8 1.04 -2.91 10.51
N PHE A 9 2.15 -2.58 11.18
CA PHE A 9 2.74 -1.25 11.21
C PHE A 9 4.14 -1.29 10.60
N PHE A 10 4.56 -0.20 9.99
CA PHE A 10 5.92 -0.03 9.48
C PHE A 10 6.81 0.76 10.45
N SER A 11 6.22 1.43 11.43
CA SER A 11 6.90 2.13 12.52
C SER A 11 6.82 1.34 13.83
N HIS A 12 7.97 1.20 14.52
CA HIS A 12 8.00 0.60 15.86
C HIS A 12 7.29 1.46 16.90
N GLU A 13 7.36 2.77 16.74
CA GLU A 13 6.73 3.73 17.64
C GLU A 13 5.22 3.60 17.59
N ASP A 14 4.63 3.67 16.38
CA ASP A 14 3.19 3.53 16.18
C ASP A 14 2.65 2.19 16.65
N ALA A 15 3.37 1.09 16.34
CA ALA A 15 3.01 -0.23 16.84
C ALA A 15 3.02 -0.30 18.37
N THR A 16 4.00 0.33 19.02
CA THR A 16 4.12 0.35 20.48
C THR A 16 3.00 1.18 21.12
N ASP A 17 2.68 2.33 20.55
CA ASP A 17 1.62 3.21 21.04
C ASP A 17 0.24 2.58 20.82
N PHE A 18 0.00 1.92 19.68
CA PHE A 18 -1.24 1.17 19.49
C PHE A 18 -1.37 -0.01 20.45
N GLN A 19 -0.27 -0.75 20.71
CA GLN A 19 -0.30 -1.81 21.74
C GLN A 19 -0.65 -1.27 23.11
N LYS A 20 -0.12 -0.11 23.49
CA LYS A 20 -0.44 0.55 24.75
C LYS A 20 -1.91 0.97 24.80
N TYR A 21 -2.41 1.57 23.73
CA TYR A 21 -3.83 1.92 23.60
C TYR A 21 -4.74 0.70 23.79
N LEU A 22 -4.44 -0.43 23.14
CA LEU A 22 -5.19 -1.68 23.32
C LEU A 22 -5.20 -2.14 24.78
N ARG A 23 -4.07 -2.04 25.48
CA ARG A 23 -3.98 -2.39 26.91
C ARG A 23 -4.80 -1.46 27.81
N GLU A 24 -4.89 -0.16 27.47
CA GLU A 24 -5.76 0.80 28.18
C GLU A 24 -7.25 0.48 27.99
N LYS A 25 -7.59 -0.26 26.92
CA LYS A 25 -8.94 -0.78 26.64
C LYS A 25 -9.14 -2.23 27.13
N ASP A 26 -8.27 -2.72 28.01
CA ASP A 26 -8.29 -4.09 28.55
C ASP A 26 -8.17 -5.18 27.47
N CYS A 27 -7.57 -4.86 26.31
CA CYS A 27 -7.31 -5.82 25.22
C CYS A 27 -5.88 -6.34 25.30
N GLU A 28 -5.71 -7.65 25.40
CA GLU A 28 -4.40 -8.30 25.32
C GLU A 28 -3.84 -8.18 23.89
N SER A 29 -2.54 -7.95 23.78
CA SER A 29 -1.87 -7.87 22.49
C SER A 29 -0.37 -8.16 22.60
N ARG A 30 0.20 -8.61 21.48
CA ARG A 30 1.64 -8.85 21.35
C ARG A 30 2.16 -8.27 20.05
N ILE A 31 3.38 -7.73 20.06
CA ILE A 31 4.09 -7.28 18.87
C ILE A 31 5.07 -8.38 18.46
N ASN A 32 5.05 -8.75 17.19
CA ASN A 32 6.06 -9.57 16.55
C ASN A 32 6.76 -8.72 15.49
N VAL A 33 8.09 -8.85 15.39
CA VAL A 33 8.85 -8.23 14.32
C VAL A 33 8.98 -9.25 13.21
N GLU A 34 8.52 -8.89 12.02
CA GLU A 34 8.62 -9.71 10.83
C GLU A 34 9.43 -8.95 9.76
N HIS A 35 10.13 -9.66 8.91
CA HIS A 35 10.85 -9.08 7.78
C HIS A 35 10.23 -9.65 6.52
N ASP A 36 9.64 -8.76 5.75
CA ASP A 36 9.13 -9.10 4.43
C ASP A 36 10.17 -8.76 3.35
N PHE A 37 10.22 -9.57 2.31
CA PHE A 37 11.11 -9.37 1.18
C PHE A 37 10.25 -9.21 -0.07
N SER A 38 10.31 -8.03 -0.65
CA SER A 38 9.69 -7.77 -1.94
C SER A 38 10.73 -7.77 -3.04
N GLY A 39 10.35 -8.29 -4.20
CA GLY A 39 11.13 -8.19 -5.42
C GLY A 39 10.33 -7.43 -6.47
N GLU A 40 10.78 -6.26 -6.82
CA GLU A 40 10.16 -5.42 -7.84
C GLU A 40 10.95 -5.55 -9.15
N PRO A 41 10.38 -6.18 -10.18
CA PRO A 41 11.02 -6.23 -11.48
C PRO A 41 10.90 -4.87 -12.17
N TYR A 42 11.99 -4.42 -12.79
CA TYR A 42 12.04 -3.19 -13.56
C TYR A 42 12.95 -3.33 -14.77
N PHE A 43 12.76 -2.47 -15.75
CA PHE A 43 13.62 -2.34 -16.92
C PHE A 43 14.54 -1.14 -16.75
N GLU A 44 15.79 -1.29 -17.16
CA GLU A 44 16.80 -0.23 -17.15
C GLU A 44 17.42 -0.11 -18.56
N GLY A 45 17.46 1.10 -19.07
CA GLY A 45 18.08 1.48 -20.32
C GLY A 45 18.32 2.97 -20.39
N THR A 46 18.96 3.44 -21.47
CA THR A 46 19.07 4.88 -21.70
C THR A 46 17.76 5.46 -22.25
N ILE A 47 17.60 6.77 -22.18
CA ILE A 47 16.46 7.47 -22.83
C ILE A 47 16.37 7.10 -24.31
N ALA A 48 17.52 7.05 -25.02
CA ALA A 48 17.55 6.63 -26.41
C ALA A 48 17.10 5.19 -26.62
N ASP A 49 17.49 4.26 -25.72
CA ASP A 49 17.11 2.85 -25.79
C ASP A 49 15.60 2.67 -25.61
N PHE A 50 14.99 3.36 -24.65
CA PHE A 50 13.55 3.31 -24.46
C PHE A 50 12.75 3.96 -25.59
N LEU A 51 13.21 5.07 -26.15
CA LEU A 51 12.58 5.65 -27.35
C LEU A 51 12.66 4.70 -28.55
N ASN A 52 13.75 3.97 -28.70
CA ASN A 52 13.89 2.95 -29.75
C ASN A 52 12.91 1.79 -29.51
N LEU A 53 12.79 1.31 -28.27
CA LEU A 53 11.84 0.24 -27.92
C LEU A 53 10.41 0.65 -28.23
N ILE A 54 9.97 1.82 -27.74
CA ILE A 54 8.60 2.29 -27.94
C ILE A 54 8.30 2.50 -29.43
N ASN A 55 9.22 3.08 -30.19
CA ASN A 55 9.05 3.22 -31.62
C ASN A 55 8.94 1.87 -32.33
N HIS A 56 9.68 0.86 -31.87
CA HIS A 56 9.58 -0.51 -32.38
C HIS A 56 8.21 -1.13 -32.08
N LEU A 57 7.72 -0.97 -30.85
CA LEU A 57 6.41 -1.49 -30.42
C LEU A 57 5.26 -0.82 -31.16
N ILE A 58 5.25 0.51 -31.26
CA ILE A 58 4.23 1.26 -32.02
C ILE A 58 4.18 0.76 -33.47
N LYS A 59 5.34 0.60 -34.13
CA LYS A 59 5.38 0.12 -35.50
C LYS A 59 4.84 -1.30 -35.63
N LYS A 60 5.11 -2.18 -34.68
CA LYS A 60 4.60 -3.55 -34.63
C LYS A 60 3.07 -3.58 -34.55
N GLU A 61 2.49 -2.76 -33.68
CA GLU A 61 1.04 -2.64 -33.55
C GLU A 61 0.37 -2.06 -34.78
N GLU A 62 0.97 -1.02 -35.39
CA GLU A 62 0.49 -0.49 -36.68
C GLU A 62 0.45 -1.58 -37.76
N GLU A 63 1.44 -2.47 -37.81
CA GLU A 63 1.48 -3.61 -38.74
C GLU A 63 0.39 -4.67 -38.44
N GLU A 64 0.01 -4.82 -37.16
CA GLU A 64 -1.05 -5.72 -36.71
C GLU A 64 -2.46 -5.07 -36.80
N GLY A 65 -2.54 -3.76 -37.06
CA GLY A 65 -3.76 -3.00 -37.19
C GLY A 65 -4.38 -2.61 -35.86
N GLU A 66 -3.58 -2.59 -34.82
CA GLU A 66 -3.93 -2.16 -33.49
C GLU A 66 -3.29 -0.79 -33.19
N GLU A 67 -3.92 0.01 -32.32
CA GLU A 67 -3.35 1.28 -31.82
C GLU A 67 -3.41 1.23 -30.29
N ASP A 68 -2.24 1.29 -29.64
CA ASP A 68 -2.12 1.39 -28.20
C ASP A 68 -1.87 2.85 -27.80
N GLU A 69 -2.89 3.49 -27.23
CA GLU A 69 -2.80 4.88 -26.75
C GLU A 69 -1.75 5.03 -25.65
N ASP A 70 -1.54 3.99 -24.83
CA ASP A 70 -0.59 4.04 -23.70
C ASP A 70 0.85 4.13 -24.19
N LEU A 71 1.22 3.44 -25.28
CA LEU A 71 2.55 3.56 -25.88
C LEU A 71 2.82 4.98 -26.43
N PHE A 72 1.81 5.64 -27.00
CA PHE A 72 1.95 7.01 -27.47
C PHE A 72 2.10 7.99 -26.30
N LEU A 73 1.35 7.80 -25.21
CA LEU A 73 1.48 8.60 -24.00
C LEU A 73 2.85 8.42 -23.35
N MET A 74 3.34 7.19 -23.28
CA MET A 74 4.65 6.88 -22.73
C MET A 74 5.78 7.48 -23.58
N LYS A 75 5.68 7.39 -24.91
CA LYS A 75 6.62 8.06 -25.81
C LYS A 75 6.70 9.54 -25.53
N LYS A 76 5.54 10.19 -25.44
CA LYS A 76 5.45 11.62 -25.15
C LYS A 76 6.08 11.98 -23.81
N ASP A 77 5.83 11.18 -22.77
CA ASP A 77 6.42 11.38 -21.45
C ASP A 77 7.95 11.32 -21.49
N ILE A 78 8.52 10.32 -22.19
CA ILE A 78 9.98 10.20 -22.33
C ILE A 78 10.56 11.37 -23.15
N GLU A 79 9.88 11.80 -24.21
CA GLU A 79 10.31 12.94 -25.02
C GLU A 79 10.27 14.25 -24.21
N GLU A 80 9.25 14.46 -23.39
CA GLU A 80 9.14 15.61 -22.48
C GLU A 80 10.22 15.57 -21.39
N ARG A 81 10.47 14.39 -20.80
CA ARG A 81 11.56 14.19 -19.84
C ARG A 81 12.92 14.49 -20.47
N LYS A 82 13.16 13.98 -21.67
CA LYS A 82 14.38 14.27 -22.44
C LYS A 82 14.56 15.77 -22.68
N ALA A 83 13.53 16.46 -23.15
CA ALA A 83 13.59 17.89 -23.42
C ALA A 83 13.95 18.73 -22.17
N LYS A 84 13.36 18.39 -21.02
CA LYS A 84 13.67 19.05 -19.74
C LYS A 84 15.11 18.79 -19.28
N LEU A 85 15.61 17.57 -19.49
CA LEU A 85 17.00 17.22 -19.19
C LEU A 85 17.97 17.93 -20.13
N GLU A 86 17.66 18.04 -21.42
CA GLU A 86 18.45 18.81 -22.38
C GLU A 86 18.53 20.29 -22.02
N GLU A 87 17.40 20.89 -21.62
CA GLU A 87 17.35 22.27 -21.13
C GLU A 87 18.27 22.45 -19.92
N PHE A 88 18.13 21.60 -18.91
CA PHE A 88 18.98 21.61 -17.72
C PHE A 88 20.47 21.44 -18.08
N ILE A 89 20.81 20.48 -18.91
CA ILE A 89 22.18 20.18 -19.35
C ILE A 89 22.81 21.37 -20.10
N ASN A 90 22.03 22.08 -20.87
CA ASN A 90 22.51 23.26 -21.63
C ASN A 90 22.76 24.46 -20.72
N GLU A 91 22.14 24.55 -19.58
CA GLU A 91 22.27 25.65 -18.60
C GLU A 91 23.37 25.40 -17.56
N HIS A 92 23.85 24.17 -17.41
CA HIS A 92 24.79 23.78 -16.36
C HIS A 92 26.06 23.15 -16.92
N THR A 93 27.13 23.24 -16.12
CA THR A 93 28.45 22.66 -16.41
C THR A 93 28.95 21.84 -15.23
N ALA A 94 29.90 20.93 -15.49
CA ALA A 94 30.55 20.18 -14.43
C ALA A 94 31.20 21.12 -13.39
N GLY A 95 30.92 20.87 -12.12
CA GLY A 95 31.36 21.71 -11.00
C GLY A 95 30.31 22.71 -10.52
N ASP A 96 29.18 22.85 -11.20
CA ASP A 96 28.11 23.75 -10.76
C ASP A 96 27.48 23.23 -9.47
N VAL A 97 27.17 24.17 -8.56
CA VAL A 97 26.51 23.90 -7.28
C VAL A 97 25.01 24.12 -7.42
N LEU A 98 24.25 23.05 -7.28
CA LEU A 98 22.79 23.06 -7.38
C LEU A 98 22.18 23.36 -5.99
N ARG A 99 22.02 24.66 -5.68
CA ARG A 99 21.60 25.11 -4.34
C ARG A 99 20.11 24.99 -4.07
N ASP A 100 19.28 25.07 -5.11
CA ASP A 100 17.82 25.04 -4.98
C ASP A 100 17.21 23.64 -5.12
N ALA A 101 18.06 22.63 -5.13
CA ALA A 101 17.74 21.26 -5.48
C ALA A 101 17.92 20.28 -4.31
N THR A 102 18.11 20.76 -3.08
CA THR A 102 18.31 19.87 -1.92
C THR A 102 16.98 19.34 -1.39
N PRO A 103 16.95 18.13 -0.76
CA PRO A 103 15.74 17.57 -0.18
C PRO A 103 15.02 18.52 0.79
N SER A 104 15.77 19.26 1.62
CA SER A 104 15.19 20.22 2.57
C SER A 104 14.54 21.43 1.88
N GLN A 105 15.10 21.89 0.77
CA GLN A 105 14.52 23.00 0.00
C GLN A 105 13.30 22.55 -0.81
N MET A 106 13.33 21.32 -1.30
CA MET A 106 12.20 20.71 -1.99
C MET A 106 11.01 20.53 -1.05
N LEU A 107 11.25 20.05 0.18
CA LEU A 107 10.21 19.97 1.20
C LEU A 107 9.62 21.36 1.51
N ALA A 108 10.48 22.37 1.70
CA ALA A 108 10.02 23.74 1.94
C ALA A 108 9.26 24.37 0.73
N GLN A 109 9.54 23.91 -0.49
CA GLN A 109 8.76 24.30 -1.67
C GLN A 109 7.40 23.60 -1.71
N ALA A 110 7.34 22.30 -1.39
CA ALA A 110 6.09 21.55 -1.30
C ALA A 110 5.13 22.19 -0.26
N GLU A 111 5.63 22.50 0.94
CA GLU A 111 4.84 23.17 1.98
C GLU A 111 4.29 24.54 1.52
N LYS A 112 5.08 25.32 0.77
CA LYS A 112 4.63 26.59 0.19
C LYS A 112 3.56 26.40 -0.87
N LEU A 113 3.64 25.33 -1.67
CA LEU A 113 2.65 25.00 -2.69
C LEU A 113 1.30 24.63 -2.08
N GLU A 114 1.32 23.84 -1.01
CA GLU A 114 0.10 23.50 -0.25
C GLU A 114 -0.60 24.72 0.33
N ALA A 115 0.17 25.72 0.76
CA ALA A 115 -0.35 26.97 1.32
C ALA A 115 -0.86 27.96 0.27
N THR A 116 -0.68 27.70 -1.03
CA THR A 116 -1.08 28.59 -2.12
C THR A 116 -2.55 28.35 -2.48
N SER A 117 -3.36 29.43 -2.44
CA SER A 117 -4.79 29.37 -2.73
C SER A 117 -5.16 29.67 -4.20
N ASP A 118 -4.20 30.07 -5.03
CA ASP A 118 -4.39 30.34 -6.45
C ASP A 118 -4.07 29.06 -7.24
N GLU A 119 -5.09 28.47 -7.85
CA GLU A 119 -5.01 27.17 -8.53
C GLU A 119 -4.08 27.19 -9.76
N ASP A 120 -4.04 28.31 -10.50
CA ASP A 120 -3.17 28.40 -11.70
C ASP A 120 -1.70 28.51 -11.29
N LEU A 121 -1.40 29.33 -10.28
CA LEU A 121 -0.04 29.43 -9.71
C LEU A 121 0.39 28.13 -9.03
N LYS A 122 -0.54 27.46 -8.35
CA LYS A 122 -0.28 26.17 -7.72
C LYS A 122 0.09 25.13 -8.76
N ARG A 123 -0.65 25.05 -9.85
CA ARG A 123 -0.39 24.10 -10.95
C ARG A 123 0.98 24.33 -11.59
N GLU A 124 1.30 25.57 -11.98
CA GLU A 124 2.60 25.91 -12.60
C GLU A 124 3.77 25.57 -11.66
N ALA A 125 3.63 25.90 -10.38
CA ALA A 125 4.66 25.63 -9.39
C ALA A 125 4.78 24.13 -9.08
N THR A 126 3.68 23.36 -9.11
CA THR A 126 3.69 21.90 -8.98
C THR A 126 4.41 21.25 -10.16
N ASP A 127 4.10 21.68 -11.40
CA ASP A 127 4.75 21.16 -12.62
C ASP A 127 6.25 21.43 -12.59
N LYS A 128 6.67 22.62 -12.15
CA LYS A 128 8.08 22.97 -11.98
C LYS A 128 8.75 22.14 -10.91
N PHE A 129 8.10 21.93 -9.77
CA PHE A 129 8.59 21.12 -8.67
C PHE A 129 8.78 19.66 -9.08
N VAL A 130 7.76 19.04 -9.70
CA VAL A 130 7.82 17.65 -10.23
C VAL A 130 8.93 17.52 -11.26
N SER A 131 9.09 18.51 -12.15
CA SER A 131 10.17 18.51 -13.14
C SER A 131 11.55 18.54 -12.49
N SER A 132 11.72 19.37 -11.45
CA SER A 132 12.99 19.46 -10.73
C SER A 132 13.32 18.14 -10.00
N LEU A 133 12.33 17.51 -9.36
CA LEU A 133 12.47 16.19 -8.74
C LEU A 133 12.91 15.12 -9.75
N MET A 134 12.26 15.09 -10.91
CA MET A 134 12.56 14.14 -11.97
C MET A 134 13.98 14.33 -12.50
N ILE A 135 14.43 15.57 -12.72
CA ILE A 135 15.80 15.88 -13.18
C ILE A 135 16.79 15.37 -12.14
N LEU A 136 16.62 15.74 -10.87
CA LEU A 136 17.55 15.35 -9.81
C LEU A 136 17.61 13.84 -9.60
N ALA A 137 16.47 13.16 -9.55
CA ALA A 137 16.44 11.71 -9.46
C ALA A 137 17.18 11.07 -10.65
N THR A 138 16.98 11.59 -11.86
CA THR A 138 17.71 11.08 -13.04
C THR A 138 19.21 11.30 -12.93
N LEU A 139 19.66 12.45 -12.45
CA LEU A 139 21.08 12.74 -12.27
C LEU A 139 21.71 11.89 -11.16
N GLU A 140 20.98 11.65 -10.06
CA GLU A 140 21.40 10.81 -8.94
C GLU A 140 21.52 9.34 -9.38
N ASP A 141 20.50 8.80 -10.06
CA ASP A 141 20.49 7.43 -10.59
C ASP A 141 21.64 7.19 -11.59
N ASN A 142 22.12 8.23 -12.24
CA ASN A 142 23.26 8.18 -13.16
C ASN A 142 24.60 8.52 -12.49
N ASP A 143 24.65 8.66 -11.18
CA ASP A 143 25.85 9.02 -10.39
C ASP A 143 26.53 10.32 -10.84
N LEU A 144 25.73 11.29 -11.30
CA LEU A 144 26.20 12.58 -11.80
C LEU A 144 26.20 13.67 -10.72
N LEU A 145 25.68 13.38 -9.52
CA LEU A 145 25.67 14.29 -8.40
C LEU A 145 26.66 13.84 -7.32
N GLU A 146 27.28 14.82 -6.68
CA GLU A 146 28.08 14.65 -5.47
C GLU A 146 27.56 15.61 -4.39
N GLY A 147 27.47 15.15 -3.16
CA GLY A 147 26.97 15.98 -2.05
C GLY A 147 25.83 15.29 -1.31
N GLY A 148 25.01 16.06 -0.65
CA GLY A 148 23.94 15.52 0.20
C GLY A 148 23.00 16.62 0.70
N ASN A 149 22.67 16.59 2.00
CA ASN A 149 21.55 17.32 2.61
C ASN A 149 21.46 18.82 2.33
N ASP A 150 22.57 19.50 2.07
CA ASP A 150 22.58 20.97 1.95
C ASP A 150 22.87 21.48 0.53
N GLU A 151 23.64 20.75 -0.28
CA GLU A 151 23.96 21.13 -1.67
C GLU A 151 24.37 19.90 -2.50
N TYR A 152 24.06 19.95 -3.79
CA TYR A 152 24.56 19.02 -4.80
C TYR A 152 25.57 19.71 -5.72
N ILE A 153 26.61 18.98 -6.11
CA ILE A 153 27.60 19.40 -7.11
C ILE A 153 27.45 18.49 -8.32
N LEU A 154 27.30 19.07 -9.49
CA LEU A 154 27.24 18.33 -10.75
C LEU A 154 28.65 17.83 -11.11
N LYS A 155 28.89 16.51 -11.07
CA LYS A 155 30.20 15.90 -11.35
C LYS A 155 30.59 16.01 -12.82
N GLU A 156 29.67 15.66 -13.69
CA GLU A 156 29.84 15.68 -15.13
C GLU A 156 28.50 15.95 -15.83
N VAL A 157 28.57 16.33 -17.09
CA VAL A 157 27.40 16.54 -17.95
C VAL A 157 27.43 15.48 -19.05
N LYS A 158 26.34 14.74 -19.20
CA LYS A 158 26.12 13.74 -20.26
C LYS A 158 24.99 14.20 -21.18
N SER A 159 24.96 13.69 -22.39
CA SER A 159 23.81 13.86 -23.28
C SER A 159 22.56 13.27 -22.61
N ALA A 160 21.39 13.91 -22.75
CA ALA A 160 20.14 13.37 -22.24
C ALA A 160 19.84 11.96 -22.82
N ASP A 161 20.23 11.72 -24.06
CA ASP A 161 20.07 10.41 -24.70
C ASP A 161 20.83 9.29 -23.99
N ASP A 162 21.96 9.60 -23.35
CA ASP A 162 22.83 8.64 -22.68
C ASP A 162 22.46 8.44 -21.18
N LEU A 163 21.49 9.21 -20.68
CA LEU A 163 21.05 9.07 -19.30
C LEU A 163 20.17 7.83 -19.13
N ARG A 164 20.48 7.03 -18.12
CA ARG A 164 19.69 5.85 -17.77
C ARG A 164 18.42 6.26 -17.06
N ILE A 165 17.35 5.57 -17.40
CA ILE A 165 16.05 5.67 -16.75
C ILE A 165 15.53 4.27 -16.45
N MET A 166 14.57 4.19 -15.54
CA MET A 166 13.95 2.94 -15.11
C MET A 166 12.45 3.02 -15.31
N TYR A 167 11.87 1.89 -15.75
CA TYR A 167 10.42 1.69 -15.85
C TYR A 167 10.03 0.40 -15.13
N ALA A 168 8.86 0.38 -14.52
CA ALA A 168 8.33 -0.83 -13.92
C ALA A 168 8.06 -1.89 -14.99
N TYR A 169 8.18 -3.16 -14.63
CA TYR A 169 7.87 -4.26 -15.55
C TYR A 169 6.43 -4.20 -16.07
N THR A 170 5.51 -3.69 -15.25
CA THR A 170 4.10 -3.53 -15.58
C THR A 170 3.84 -2.49 -16.68
N ASP A 171 4.77 -1.57 -16.89
CA ASP A 171 4.63 -0.53 -17.92
C ASP A 171 4.81 -1.11 -19.33
N PHE A 172 5.46 -2.26 -19.46
CA PHE A 172 5.71 -2.96 -20.73
C PHE A 172 5.33 -4.45 -20.66
N PRO A 173 4.04 -4.80 -20.42
CA PRO A 173 3.66 -6.17 -20.10
C PRO A 173 3.83 -7.18 -21.24
N GLN A 174 3.97 -6.73 -22.48
CA GLN A 174 4.01 -7.59 -23.66
C GLN A 174 5.38 -7.63 -24.36
N VAL A 175 6.40 -7.01 -23.76
CA VAL A 175 7.74 -6.96 -24.38
C VAL A 175 8.48 -8.27 -24.15
N SER A 176 8.99 -8.85 -25.24
CA SER A 176 9.81 -10.06 -25.18
C SER A 176 11.25 -9.76 -24.76
N GLY A 177 11.93 -10.76 -24.20
CA GLY A 177 13.36 -10.62 -23.86
C GLY A 177 14.28 -10.41 -25.08
N GLU A 178 13.84 -10.76 -26.31
CA GLU A 178 14.58 -10.48 -27.54
C GLU A 178 14.46 -9.01 -27.92
N GLU A 179 13.27 -8.43 -27.88
CA GLU A 179 13.03 -6.99 -28.13
C GLU A 179 13.80 -6.10 -27.14
N LEU A 180 13.79 -6.45 -25.86
CA LEU A 180 14.59 -5.74 -24.85
C LEU A 180 16.08 -5.76 -25.19
N LYS A 181 16.60 -6.93 -25.58
CA LYS A 181 18.01 -7.09 -25.91
C LYS A 181 18.40 -6.33 -27.18
N GLU A 182 17.55 -6.31 -28.20
CA GLU A 182 17.77 -5.55 -29.43
C GLU A 182 17.81 -4.03 -29.17
N CYS A 183 17.06 -3.56 -28.17
CA CYS A 183 17.04 -2.16 -27.76
C CYS A 183 18.02 -1.84 -26.61
N ASN A 184 18.95 -2.73 -26.25
CA ASN A 184 19.92 -2.59 -25.15
C ASN A 184 19.29 -2.32 -23.78
N ILE A 185 18.06 -2.78 -23.55
CA ILE A 185 17.37 -2.66 -22.25
C ILE A 185 17.62 -3.93 -21.46
N SER A 186 17.95 -3.76 -20.19
CA SER A 186 18.15 -4.86 -19.23
C SER A 186 16.99 -4.97 -18.26
N SER A 187 16.66 -6.22 -17.91
CA SER A 187 15.68 -6.51 -16.86
C SER A 187 16.40 -6.75 -15.55
N HIS A 188 15.92 -6.12 -14.50
CA HIS A 188 16.46 -6.22 -13.15
C HIS A 188 15.35 -6.57 -12.16
N ILE A 189 15.74 -7.08 -10.99
CA ILE A 189 14.87 -7.24 -9.85
C ILE A 189 15.50 -6.48 -8.69
N ARG A 190 14.83 -5.43 -8.22
CA ARG A 190 15.20 -4.75 -6.98
C ARG A 190 14.62 -5.54 -5.83
N THR A 191 15.47 -6.08 -4.99
CA THR A 191 15.03 -6.76 -3.77
C THR A 191 15.16 -5.80 -2.61
N SER A 192 14.06 -5.56 -1.91
CA SER A 192 14.02 -4.77 -0.68
C SER A 192 13.55 -5.63 0.49
N SER A 193 14.03 -5.33 1.68
CA SER A 193 13.50 -5.88 2.92
C SER A 193 12.81 -4.79 3.70
N VAL A 194 11.58 -5.04 4.10
CA VAL A 194 10.80 -4.13 4.94
C VAL A 194 10.62 -4.78 6.31
N THR A 195 10.92 -4.05 7.36
CA THR A 195 10.63 -4.49 8.72
C THR A 195 9.19 -4.13 9.06
N GLN A 196 8.42 -5.13 9.44
CA GLN A 196 7.03 -4.99 9.82
C GLN A 196 6.86 -5.32 11.30
N TYR A 197 6.01 -4.55 11.97
CA TYR A 197 5.64 -4.74 13.37
C TYR A 197 4.20 -5.23 13.41
N VAL A 198 4.03 -6.54 13.52
CA VAL A 198 2.72 -7.20 13.47
C VAL A 198 2.15 -7.26 14.88
N ILE A 199 1.10 -6.51 15.15
CA ILE A 199 0.33 -6.62 16.38
C ILE A 199 -0.70 -7.75 16.20
N THR A 200 -0.66 -8.70 17.10
CA THR A 200 -1.70 -9.73 17.23
C THR A 200 -2.47 -9.47 18.52
N THR A 201 -3.76 -9.25 18.42
CA THR A 201 -4.65 -9.03 19.56
C THR A 201 -4.99 -10.33 20.28
N GLY A 202 -5.44 -10.24 21.52
CA GLY A 202 -6.11 -11.35 22.20
C GLY A 202 -7.53 -11.58 21.66
N THR A 203 -8.17 -12.64 22.17
CA THR A 203 -9.58 -12.93 21.83
C THR A 203 -10.57 -11.95 22.46
N ASP A 204 -10.13 -11.16 23.41
CA ASP A 204 -10.85 -10.10 24.09
C ASP A 204 -11.08 -8.85 23.25
N ILE A 205 -10.43 -8.75 22.08
CA ILE A 205 -10.65 -7.68 21.10
C ILE A 205 -12.13 -7.55 20.67
N ILE A 206 -12.90 -8.62 20.78
CA ILE A 206 -14.35 -8.60 20.50
C ILE A 206 -15.16 -7.72 21.47
N TYR A 207 -14.56 -7.24 22.56
CA TYR A 207 -15.20 -6.30 23.48
C TYR A 207 -14.82 -4.85 23.22
N ALA A 208 -13.82 -4.62 22.37
CA ALA A 208 -13.39 -3.27 22.03
C ALA A 208 -14.46 -2.55 21.21
N ASP A 209 -14.54 -1.24 21.39
CA ASP A 209 -15.39 -0.40 20.56
C ASP A 209 -14.69 -0.20 19.20
N ALA A 210 -15.32 -0.71 18.13
CA ALA A 210 -14.75 -0.66 16.78
C ALA A 210 -14.64 0.79 16.25
N ASP A 211 -15.58 1.66 16.61
CA ASP A 211 -15.56 3.06 16.21
C ASP A 211 -14.39 3.81 16.89
N GLU A 212 -14.19 3.58 18.21
CA GLU A 212 -13.04 4.16 18.91
C GLU A 212 -11.69 3.64 18.39
N LEU A 213 -11.63 2.36 17.97
CA LEU A 213 -10.43 1.79 17.33
C LEU A 213 -10.16 2.43 15.96
N SER A 214 -11.20 2.62 15.16
CA SER A 214 -11.11 3.30 13.87
C SER A 214 -10.60 4.74 14.04
N ASP A 215 -11.24 5.51 14.92
CA ASP A 215 -10.84 6.88 15.24
C ASP A 215 -9.36 6.99 15.68
N TYR A 216 -8.86 5.98 16.41
CA TYR A 216 -7.44 5.94 16.80
C TYR A 216 -6.55 5.67 15.59
N LEU A 217 -6.88 4.67 14.77
CA LEU A 217 -6.07 4.28 13.60
C LEU A 217 -6.02 5.37 12.54
N ASP A 218 -7.04 6.20 12.40
CA ASP A 218 -7.05 7.36 11.50
C ASP A 218 -6.01 8.44 11.86
N ASN A 219 -5.44 8.38 13.08
CA ASN A 219 -4.46 9.35 13.57
C ASN A 219 -3.03 8.79 13.71
N VAL A 220 -2.77 7.57 13.23
CA VAL A 220 -1.45 6.93 13.24
C VAL A 220 -1.02 6.55 11.83
N ASP A 221 0.29 6.41 11.62
CA ASP A 221 0.84 5.99 10.34
C ASP A 221 0.67 4.48 10.13
N VAL A 222 -0.49 4.10 9.60
CA VAL A 222 -0.86 2.74 9.23
C VAL A 222 -1.48 2.75 7.84
N ASP A 223 -1.30 1.68 7.09
CA ASP A 223 -1.94 1.54 5.78
C ASP A 223 -3.48 1.52 5.94
N GLU A 224 -4.18 2.41 5.21
CA GLU A 224 -5.63 2.59 5.32
C GLU A 224 -6.41 1.30 4.99
N GLU A 225 -5.93 0.50 4.02
CA GLU A 225 -6.56 -0.76 3.65
C GLU A 225 -6.38 -1.82 4.74
N GLU A 226 -5.21 -1.88 5.36
CA GLU A 226 -4.93 -2.79 6.49
C GLU A 226 -5.72 -2.37 7.75
N ALA A 227 -5.82 -1.07 8.05
CA ALA A 227 -6.64 -0.55 9.12
C ALA A 227 -8.12 -0.88 8.90
N GLY A 228 -8.64 -0.63 7.69
CA GLY A 228 -10.01 -0.96 7.32
C GLY A 228 -10.31 -2.46 7.46
N LYS A 229 -9.44 -3.33 6.94
CA LYS A 229 -9.59 -4.79 7.10
C LYS A 229 -9.62 -5.24 8.57
N PHE A 230 -8.77 -4.63 9.39
CA PHE A 230 -8.71 -4.92 10.82
C PHE A 230 -10.02 -4.56 11.53
N ILE A 231 -10.55 -3.36 11.29
CA ILE A 231 -11.81 -2.89 11.88
C ILE A 231 -12.98 -3.73 11.39
N ASP A 232 -13.09 -3.98 10.09
CA ASP A 232 -14.13 -4.82 9.49
C ASP A 232 -14.13 -6.23 10.11
N ALA A 233 -12.95 -6.83 10.28
CA ALA A 233 -12.82 -8.15 10.87
C ALA A 233 -13.32 -8.19 12.33
N ILE A 234 -13.03 -7.14 13.13
CA ILE A 234 -13.54 -7.01 14.49
C ILE A 234 -15.07 -6.88 14.47
N PHE A 235 -15.60 -5.97 13.67
CA PHE A 235 -17.04 -5.74 13.54
C PHE A 235 -17.79 -7.03 13.16
N PHE A 236 -17.32 -7.77 12.14
CA PHE A 236 -17.94 -9.03 11.74
C PHE A 236 -17.85 -10.11 12.82
N LYS A 237 -16.76 -10.19 13.56
CA LYS A 237 -16.63 -11.13 14.69
C LYS A 237 -17.59 -10.78 15.82
N GLN A 238 -17.73 -9.51 16.15
CA GLN A 238 -18.72 -9.03 17.14
C GLN A 238 -20.14 -9.39 16.71
N ALA A 239 -20.49 -9.16 15.44
CA ALA A 239 -21.78 -9.51 14.89
C ALA A 239 -22.06 -11.03 14.95
N ILE A 240 -21.08 -11.86 14.58
CA ILE A 240 -21.19 -13.33 14.67
C ILE A 240 -21.37 -13.78 16.12
N VAL A 241 -20.55 -13.26 17.03
CA VAL A 241 -20.61 -13.60 18.48
C VAL A 241 -21.94 -13.17 19.07
N GLY A 242 -22.40 -11.97 18.77
CA GLY A 242 -23.71 -11.47 19.19
C GLY A 242 -24.84 -12.38 18.70
N LYS A 243 -24.80 -12.77 17.44
CA LYS A 243 -25.82 -13.64 16.84
C LYS A 243 -25.79 -15.06 17.42
N ILE A 244 -24.62 -15.63 17.67
CA ILE A 244 -24.50 -16.93 18.35
C ILE A 244 -25.15 -16.88 19.74
N ARG A 245 -24.89 -15.84 20.51
CA ARG A 245 -25.48 -15.68 21.85
C ARG A 245 -26.99 -15.53 21.81
N GLU A 246 -27.50 -14.72 20.87
CA GLU A 246 -28.96 -14.57 20.65
C GLU A 246 -29.62 -15.92 20.32
N LEU A 247 -29.03 -16.71 19.41
CA LEU A 247 -29.52 -18.02 19.02
C LEU A 247 -29.52 -19.01 20.20
N ILE A 248 -28.50 -18.97 21.05
CA ILE A 248 -28.43 -19.79 22.28
C ILE A 248 -29.55 -19.40 23.24
N ASP A 249 -29.79 -18.10 23.43
CA ASP A 249 -30.91 -17.61 24.28
C ASP A 249 -32.26 -17.98 23.65
N GLY A 250 -32.34 -18.08 22.32
CA GLY A 250 -33.48 -18.57 21.55
C GLY A 250 -33.72 -20.10 21.66
N GLY A 251 -32.79 -20.83 22.31
CA GLY A 251 -32.94 -22.27 22.58
C GLY A 251 -32.02 -23.17 21.71
N CYS A 252 -31.19 -22.64 20.81
CA CYS A 252 -30.16 -23.43 20.11
C CYS A 252 -29.14 -23.93 21.13
N SER A 253 -28.93 -25.24 21.20
CA SER A 253 -28.08 -25.87 22.21
C SER A 253 -26.98 -26.77 21.63
N SER A 254 -27.01 -26.99 20.32
CA SER A 254 -26.03 -27.80 19.59
C SER A 254 -25.31 -27.02 18.49
N GLU A 255 -24.10 -27.48 18.18
CA GLU A 255 -23.31 -26.90 17.07
C GLU A 255 -24.07 -26.96 15.74
N LYS A 256 -24.80 -28.05 15.49
CA LYS A 256 -25.59 -28.22 14.27
C LYS A 256 -26.73 -27.19 14.19
N GLU A 257 -27.50 -27.01 15.27
CA GLU A 257 -28.59 -26.02 15.31
C GLU A 257 -28.05 -24.60 15.07
N LEU A 258 -26.89 -24.26 15.65
CA LEU A 258 -26.25 -22.96 15.42
C LEU A 258 -25.79 -22.78 13.98
N ILE A 259 -25.18 -23.80 13.35
CA ILE A 259 -24.77 -23.74 11.94
C ILE A 259 -26.01 -23.56 11.04
N ASP A 260 -27.03 -24.41 11.25
CA ASP A 260 -28.25 -24.37 10.43
C ASP A 260 -28.96 -22.99 10.55
N ALA A 261 -28.95 -22.40 11.75
CA ALA A 261 -29.56 -21.08 11.99
C ALA A 261 -28.70 -19.92 11.43
N LEU A 262 -27.37 -20.00 11.53
CA LEU A 262 -26.47 -18.97 10.99
C LEU A 262 -26.37 -18.98 9.46
N SER A 263 -26.59 -20.15 8.85
CA SER A 263 -26.66 -20.29 7.37
C SER A 263 -28.02 -19.86 6.80
N ALA A 264 -28.95 -19.39 7.63
CA ALA A 264 -30.22 -18.87 7.20
C ALA A 264 -30.09 -17.51 6.47
N PRO A 265 -31.05 -17.11 5.61
CA PRO A 265 -30.94 -15.87 4.86
C PRO A 265 -30.90 -14.64 5.79
N ALA A 266 -30.02 -13.76 5.45
CA ALA A 266 -29.83 -12.38 5.91
C ALA A 266 -30.51 -11.93 7.21
N PHE A 267 -29.72 -11.52 8.18
CA PHE A 267 -30.16 -10.94 9.45
C PHE A 267 -30.17 -9.41 9.34
N PRO A 268 -31.29 -8.73 9.65
CA PRO A 268 -31.29 -7.27 9.71
C PRO A 268 -30.44 -6.77 10.86
N LEU A 269 -29.65 -5.70 10.61
CA LEU A 269 -28.97 -4.95 11.66
C LEU A 269 -29.96 -3.99 12.32
N GLU A 270 -29.99 -3.99 13.67
CA GLU A 270 -30.85 -3.06 14.40
C GLU A 270 -30.46 -1.60 14.11
N GLY A 271 -31.44 -0.79 13.76
CA GLY A 271 -31.25 0.65 13.53
C GLY A 271 -30.83 1.04 12.10
N THR A 272 -30.60 0.08 11.21
CA THR A 272 -30.28 0.31 9.80
C THR A 272 -31.23 -0.47 8.86
N ASN A 273 -31.08 -0.25 7.55
CA ASN A 273 -31.74 -1.08 6.53
C ASN A 273 -30.82 -2.21 6.02
N ASP A 274 -29.68 -2.39 6.66
CA ASP A 274 -28.66 -3.32 6.23
C ASP A 274 -28.98 -4.75 6.73
N VAL A 275 -28.50 -5.72 5.99
CA VAL A 275 -28.67 -7.13 6.32
C VAL A 275 -27.32 -7.83 6.22
N ILE A 276 -27.02 -8.69 7.18
CA ILE A 276 -25.83 -9.53 7.19
C ILE A 276 -26.24 -10.96 6.91
N SER A 277 -25.50 -11.61 6.01
CA SER A 277 -25.56 -13.07 5.81
C SER A 277 -24.20 -13.66 6.15
N PHE A 278 -24.21 -14.76 6.88
CA PHE A 278 -22.99 -15.47 7.26
C PHE A 278 -22.84 -16.75 6.43
N ASP A 279 -21.71 -16.88 5.75
CA ASP A 279 -21.27 -18.15 5.17
C ASP A 279 -20.24 -18.80 6.10
N ILE A 280 -20.73 -19.57 7.06
CA ILE A 280 -19.93 -20.13 8.16
C ILE A 280 -19.74 -21.64 7.95
N THR A 281 -18.47 -22.05 7.87
CA THR A 281 -18.14 -23.47 7.87
C THR A 281 -18.26 -24.09 9.28
N PRO A 282 -18.57 -25.40 9.38
CA PRO A 282 -18.61 -26.10 10.68
C PRO A 282 -17.30 -26.01 11.44
N GLU A 283 -16.17 -26.02 10.75
CA GLU A 283 -14.84 -25.93 11.31
C GLU A 283 -14.61 -24.56 11.96
N TYR A 284 -14.99 -23.49 11.28
CA TYR A 284 -14.87 -22.13 11.79
C TYR A 284 -15.75 -21.97 13.06
N LEU A 285 -17.01 -22.40 13.02
CA LEU A 285 -17.90 -22.30 14.18
C LEU A 285 -17.33 -23.04 15.39
N LYS A 286 -16.76 -24.24 15.22
CA LYS A 286 -16.14 -24.98 16.32
C LYS A 286 -15.02 -24.19 17.00
N VAL A 287 -14.20 -23.49 16.23
CA VAL A 287 -13.12 -22.67 16.78
C VAL A 287 -13.69 -21.46 17.50
N VAL A 288 -14.66 -20.75 16.92
CA VAL A 288 -15.35 -19.62 17.58
C VAL A 288 -15.98 -20.07 18.91
N LEU A 289 -16.72 -21.18 18.92
CA LEU A 289 -17.32 -21.70 20.14
C LEU A 289 -16.28 -22.11 21.20
N ALA A 290 -15.11 -22.60 20.78
CA ALA A 290 -14.01 -22.90 21.69
C ALA A 290 -13.44 -21.62 22.31
N ASP A 291 -13.27 -20.56 21.54
CA ASP A 291 -12.79 -19.28 22.03
C ASP A 291 -13.84 -18.60 22.94
N LEU A 292 -15.13 -18.65 22.60
CA LEU A 292 -16.21 -18.16 23.44
C LEU A 292 -16.29 -18.90 24.82
N ARG A 293 -15.97 -20.21 24.85
CA ARG A 293 -15.84 -20.97 26.09
C ARG A 293 -14.65 -20.50 26.94
N LYS A 294 -13.51 -20.19 26.30
CA LYS A 294 -12.33 -19.65 26.99
C LYS A 294 -12.61 -18.29 27.62
N LEU A 295 -13.33 -17.43 26.87
CA LEU A 295 -13.78 -16.13 27.35
C LEU A 295 -14.89 -16.21 28.43
N GLY A 296 -15.43 -17.41 28.70
CA GLY A 296 -16.51 -17.59 29.65
C GLY A 296 -17.85 -17.04 29.19
N LEU A 297 -18.03 -16.74 27.89
CA LEU A 297 -19.27 -16.24 27.31
C LEU A 297 -20.32 -17.32 27.12
N ILE A 298 -19.87 -18.53 26.86
CA ILE A 298 -20.73 -19.71 26.75
C ILE A 298 -20.16 -20.87 27.55
N SER A 299 -21.01 -21.80 27.91
CA SER A 299 -20.65 -23.03 28.64
C SER A 299 -21.38 -24.23 28.07
N GLY A 300 -20.98 -25.42 28.51
CA GLY A 300 -21.60 -26.69 28.07
C GLY A 300 -20.92 -27.34 26.86
N LYS A 301 -21.25 -28.63 26.68
CA LYS A 301 -20.83 -29.43 25.53
C LYS A 301 -21.91 -29.34 24.45
N ASP A 302 -21.59 -29.88 23.27
CA ASP A 302 -22.55 -30.00 22.18
C ASP A 302 -23.86 -30.64 22.64
N GLY A 303 -24.99 -30.08 22.23
CA GLY A 303 -26.35 -30.43 22.70
C GLY A 303 -26.72 -29.88 24.11
N LYS A 304 -25.85 -29.12 24.76
CA LYS A 304 -26.06 -28.44 26.06
C LYS A 304 -25.33 -27.09 26.13
N ILE A 305 -25.11 -26.44 24.99
CA ILE A 305 -24.51 -25.12 24.91
C ILE A 305 -25.49 -24.10 25.53
N LYS A 306 -24.98 -23.20 26.35
CA LYS A 306 -25.75 -22.12 26.97
C LYS A 306 -24.87 -20.89 27.17
N ASN A 307 -25.47 -19.72 27.18
CA ASN A 307 -24.83 -18.49 27.62
C ASN A 307 -24.47 -18.55 29.10
N THR A 308 -23.44 -17.81 29.48
CA THR A 308 -22.96 -17.79 30.89
C THR A 308 -23.31 -16.47 31.54
#